data_302758e3bfb589c91b820b1bd4998975
#
_entry.id   302758e3bfb589c91b820b1bd4998975
#
_cell.length_a   1.000
_cell.length_b   1.000
_cell.length_c   1.000
_cell.angle_alpha   90.00
_cell.angle_beta   90.00
_cell.angle_gamma   90.00
#
_symmetry.space_group_name_H-M   'P 1'
#
loop_
_entity.id
_entity.type
_entity.pdbx_description
1 polymer ?
#
loop_
_entity_poly.entity_id
_entity_poly.type
_entity_poly.pdbx_seq_one_letter_code
_entity_poly.pdbx_strand_id
1 'polypeptide(L)'
;LNAMTFPDKTLYPVASTNDQDLLNLADVYLDAVLHPAIYHKRAIFEQEGWHYELAADAEADEGDSIAGDLVAATEAEDGQAELVLNGVVYNEMKGALSDANSVLYDELQAALFPDTAYRFESGGTPRAIPDLTYEQFLEEHRRHYRLDNSYLTLYGDLDLDGMLAFLNERYLSPVADEQ
;
A
#
# COMPACT_ATOMS: atom_id res chain seq x y z
N LEU A 1 2.15 -10.57 -0.67
CA LEU A 1 1.72 -10.12 -2.00
C LEU A 1 2.71 -9.08 -2.53
N ASN A 2 3.09 -9.19 -3.81
CA ASN A 2 3.90 -8.16 -4.44
C ASN A 2 2.99 -7.05 -4.95
N ALA A 3 3.32 -5.81 -4.64
CA ALA A 3 2.67 -4.63 -5.18
C ALA A 3 3.73 -3.58 -5.55
N MET A 4 3.47 -2.83 -6.59
CA MET A 4 4.34 -1.73 -7.04
C MET A 4 3.47 -0.51 -7.28
N THR A 5 3.69 0.54 -6.50
CA THR A 5 2.93 1.80 -6.60
C THR A 5 3.71 2.83 -7.40
N PHE A 6 3.04 3.43 -8.37
CA PHE A 6 3.53 4.51 -9.21
C PHE A 6 2.60 5.73 -9.08
N PRO A 7 2.99 6.92 -9.53
CA PRO A 7 2.15 8.09 -9.45
C PRO A 7 0.80 7.98 -10.16
N ASP A 8 0.70 7.11 -11.17
CA ASP A 8 -0.45 6.98 -12.06
C ASP A 8 -1.07 5.58 -12.11
N LYS A 9 -0.49 4.60 -11.42
CA LYS A 9 -0.97 3.20 -11.41
C LYS A 9 -0.40 2.40 -10.24
N THR A 10 -1.05 1.29 -9.92
CA THR A 10 -0.52 0.23 -9.05
C THR A 10 -0.50 -1.08 -9.82
N LEU A 11 0.58 -1.84 -9.71
CA LEU A 11 0.77 -3.13 -10.36
C LEU A 11 0.86 -4.24 -9.31
N TYR A 12 0.28 -5.38 -9.63
CA TYR A 12 0.33 -6.60 -8.81
C TYR A 12 0.94 -7.76 -9.63
N PRO A 13 2.27 -7.77 -9.83
CA PRO A 13 2.92 -8.78 -10.66
C PRO A 13 3.06 -10.11 -9.94
N VAL A 14 2.72 -11.20 -10.65
CA VAL A 14 2.95 -12.57 -10.22
C VAL A 14 3.56 -13.37 -11.36
N ALA A 15 4.36 -14.37 -11.04
CA ALA A 15 4.92 -15.30 -12.01
C ALA A 15 5.10 -16.68 -11.39
N SER A 16 4.85 -17.72 -12.20
CA SER A 16 5.16 -19.11 -11.86
C SER A 16 5.51 -19.87 -13.12
N THR A 17 6.32 -20.90 -12.97
CA THR A 17 6.61 -21.90 -14.04
C THR A 17 5.73 -23.15 -13.92
N ASN A 18 4.78 -23.17 -12.98
CA ASN A 18 3.83 -24.24 -12.75
C ASN A 18 2.42 -23.73 -13.00
N ASP A 19 1.67 -24.37 -13.89
CA ASP A 19 0.33 -23.92 -14.32
C ASP A 19 -0.67 -23.87 -13.17
N GLN A 20 -0.67 -24.88 -12.28
CA GLN A 20 -1.57 -24.92 -11.14
C GLN A 20 -1.22 -23.82 -10.12
N ASP A 21 0.06 -23.55 -9.91
CA ASP A 21 0.50 -22.48 -9.03
C ASP A 21 0.14 -21.11 -9.62
N LEU A 22 0.26 -20.94 -10.94
CA LEU A 22 -0.15 -19.70 -11.61
C LEU A 22 -1.65 -19.43 -11.43
N LEU A 23 -2.51 -20.46 -11.56
CA LEU A 23 -3.94 -20.34 -11.27
C LEU A 23 -4.21 -19.96 -9.80
N ASN A 24 -3.50 -20.59 -8.86
CA ASN A 24 -3.63 -20.28 -7.44
C ASN A 24 -3.18 -18.84 -7.13
N LEU A 25 -2.09 -18.39 -7.74
CA LEU A 25 -1.62 -17.01 -7.61
C LEU A 25 -2.63 -16.02 -8.19
N ALA A 26 -3.19 -16.31 -9.36
CA ALA A 26 -4.24 -15.48 -9.96
C ALA A 26 -5.46 -15.37 -9.03
N ASP A 27 -5.90 -16.50 -8.45
CA ASP A 27 -7.01 -16.54 -7.49
C ASP A 27 -6.73 -15.68 -6.26
N VAL A 28 -5.60 -15.89 -5.60
CA VAL A 28 -5.22 -15.15 -4.38
C VAL A 28 -5.05 -13.65 -4.62
N TYR A 29 -4.42 -13.28 -5.74
CA TYR A 29 -4.17 -11.86 -6.02
C TYR A 29 -5.44 -11.12 -6.44
N LEU A 30 -6.27 -11.73 -7.28
CA LEU A 30 -7.53 -11.11 -7.69
C LEU A 30 -8.51 -11.00 -6.52
N ASP A 31 -8.60 -12.01 -5.66
CA ASP A 31 -9.40 -11.94 -4.44
C ASP A 31 -8.93 -10.80 -3.53
N ALA A 32 -7.62 -10.69 -3.29
CA ALA A 32 -7.05 -9.64 -2.47
C ALA A 32 -7.25 -8.22 -3.05
N VAL A 33 -7.25 -8.09 -4.39
CA VAL A 33 -7.39 -6.80 -5.08
C VAL A 33 -8.85 -6.38 -5.21
N LEU A 34 -9.75 -7.31 -5.56
CA LEU A 34 -11.17 -7.01 -5.84
C LEU A 34 -12.07 -7.13 -4.59
N HIS A 35 -11.73 -8.04 -3.67
CA HIS A 35 -12.49 -8.31 -2.45
C HIS A 35 -11.63 -8.17 -1.17
N PRO A 36 -10.90 -7.06 -0.99
CA PRO A 36 -9.97 -6.94 0.11
C PRO A 36 -10.68 -6.94 1.47
N ALA A 37 -10.05 -7.55 2.46
CA ALA A 37 -10.56 -7.60 3.82
C ALA A 37 -10.65 -6.23 4.53
N ILE A 38 -10.16 -5.16 3.90
CA ILE A 38 -10.16 -3.80 4.44
C ILE A 38 -11.55 -3.29 4.79
N TYR A 39 -12.60 -3.74 4.10
CA TYR A 39 -13.99 -3.33 4.36
C TYR A 39 -14.56 -3.88 5.66
N HIS A 40 -13.96 -4.92 6.21
CA HIS A 40 -14.42 -5.63 7.40
C HIS A 40 -13.41 -5.59 8.56
N LYS A 41 -12.18 -5.14 8.30
CA LYS A 41 -11.08 -5.15 9.26
C LYS A 41 -10.34 -3.81 9.25
N ARG A 42 -10.87 -2.86 10.02
CA ARG A 42 -10.24 -1.55 10.20
C ARG A 42 -8.79 -1.64 10.69
N ALA A 43 -8.47 -2.66 11.50
CA ALA A 43 -7.13 -2.88 12.01
C ALA A 43 -6.06 -3.01 10.91
N ILE A 44 -6.42 -3.40 9.67
CA ILE A 44 -5.49 -3.41 8.53
C ILE A 44 -5.03 -1.98 8.21
N PHE A 45 -5.96 -1.02 8.16
CA PHE A 45 -5.62 0.38 7.92
C PHE A 45 -4.73 0.94 9.04
N GLU A 46 -5.03 0.63 10.29
CA GLU A 46 -4.28 1.11 11.45
C GLU A 46 -2.87 0.50 11.49
N GLN A 47 -2.73 -0.79 11.20
CA GLN A 47 -1.45 -1.48 11.17
C GLN A 47 -0.59 -1.04 9.98
N GLU A 48 -1.15 -1.06 8.78
CA GLU A 48 -0.40 -0.78 7.56
C GLU A 48 -0.22 0.73 7.31
N GLY A 49 -1.22 1.54 7.59
CA GLY A 49 -1.19 2.98 7.36
C GLY A 49 -0.51 3.73 8.50
N TRP A 50 -1.28 4.01 9.53
CA TRP A 50 -0.80 4.72 10.73
C TRP A 50 -1.74 4.55 11.92
N HIS A 51 -1.19 4.65 13.12
CA HIS A 51 -1.92 4.68 14.39
C HIS A 51 -1.08 5.38 15.46
N TYR A 52 -1.71 5.68 16.61
CA TYR A 52 -0.99 6.09 17.79
C TYR A 52 -0.64 4.89 18.66
N GLU A 53 0.58 4.88 19.17
CA GLU A 53 1.10 3.87 20.07
C GLU A 53 1.74 4.51 21.29
N LEU A 54 1.83 3.78 22.41
CA LEU A 54 2.59 4.23 23.55
C LEU A 54 4.09 4.10 23.28
N ALA A 55 4.89 5.13 23.58
CA ALA A 55 6.32 5.12 23.31
C ALA A 55 7.05 3.90 23.91
N ALA A 56 6.61 3.42 25.07
CA ALA A 56 7.17 2.24 25.72
C ALA A 56 6.93 0.92 24.96
N ASP A 57 5.84 0.84 24.18
CA ASP A 57 5.50 -0.33 23.38
C ASP A 57 6.21 -0.27 22.01
N ALA A 58 6.42 0.94 21.48
CA ALA A 58 7.12 1.16 20.21
C ALA A 58 8.61 0.73 20.28
N GLU A 59 9.28 0.94 21.42
CA GLU A 59 10.68 0.51 21.62
C GLU A 59 10.83 -1.03 21.68
N ALA A 60 9.76 -1.76 22.01
CA ALA A 60 9.80 -3.21 22.14
C ALA A 60 9.73 -3.95 20.78
N ASP A 61 9.18 -3.31 19.74
CA ASP A 61 8.99 -3.92 18.41
C ASP A 61 10.17 -3.63 17.45
N GLU A 62 11.07 -2.68 17.78
CA GLU A 62 12.21 -2.28 16.95
C GLU A 62 13.42 -3.25 17.01
N GLY A 63 13.22 -4.52 17.28
CA GLY A 63 14.29 -5.54 17.44
C GLY A 63 15.18 -5.78 16.21
N ASP A 64 14.93 -5.16 15.03
CA ASP A 64 15.73 -5.40 13.80
C ASP A 64 15.75 -4.19 12.81
N SER A 65 15.65 -2.96 13.26
CA SER A 65 15.68 -1.78 12.38
C SER A 65 16.92 -0.91 12.59
N ILE A 66 17.73 -0.76 11.52
CA ILE A 66 18.98 0.05 11.48
C ILE A 66 18.65 1.57 11.40
N ALA A 67 17.52 2.03 11.82
CA ALA A 67 17.11 3.44 11.79
C ALA A 67 17.02 4.08 13.19
N GLY A 68 17.88 3.67 14.10
CA GLY A 68 18.02 4.32 15.39
C GLY A 68 18.88 5.56 15.30
N ASP A 69 18.35 6.75 15.02
CA ASP A 69 18.98 8.00 15.48
C ASP A 69 18.21 9.28 15.09
N LEU A 70 16.92 9.39 15.25
CA LEU A 70 16.25 10.71 15.18
C LEU A 70 14.89 10.79 15.92
N VAL A 71 14.75 10.06 17.00
CA VAL A 71 13.71 10.39 17.98
C VAL A 71 14.45 10.82 19.24
N ALA A 72 14.61 12.14 19.40
CA ALA A 72 14.99 12.68 20.70
C ALA A 72 13.85 12.33 21.66
N ALA A 73 14.05 11.30 22.46
CA ALA A 73 13.24 11.05 23.64
C ALA A 73 13.34 12.30 24.52
N THR A 74 12.37 13.18 24.45
CA THR A 74 12.18 14.16 25.50
C THR A 74 11.68 13.37 26.69
N GLU A 75 12.53 13.26 27.73
CA GLU A 75 12.15 12.67 28.98
C GLU A 75 10.88 13.39 29.48
N ALA A 76 9.76 12.69 29.46
CA ALA A 76 8.52 13.19 30.01
C ALA A 76 8.70 13.31 31.53
N GLU A 77 9.00 14.52 32.00
CA GLU A 77 8.82 14.89 33.39
C GLU A 77 7.33 14.84 33.67
N ASP A 78 6.86 13.81 34.35
CA ASP A 78 5.54 13.73 35.01
C ASP A 78 4.70 12.46 34.70
N GLY A 79 5.31 11.31 34.40
CA GLY A 79 4.56 10.03 34.39
C GLY A 79 3.39 9.94 33.39
N GLN A 80 3.34 10.82 32.39
CA GLN A 80 2.38 10.74 31.29
C GLN A 80 2.99 9.86 30.17
N ALA A 81 2.25 8.85 29.75
CA ALA A 81 2.62 8.04 28.61
C ALA A 81 2.63 8.91 27.33
N GLU A 82 3.76 8.97 26.67
CA GLU A 82 3.91 9.66 25.38
C GLU A 82 3.27 8.82 24.27
N LEU A 83 2.49 9.47 23.40
CA LEU A 83 1.93 8.85 22.20
C LEU A 83 2.84 9.15 21.01
N VAL A 84 3.24 8.10 20.30
CA VAL A 84 4.02 8.19 19.07
C VAL A 84 3.19 7.70 17.88
N LEU A 85 3.53 8.19 16.70
CA LEU A 85 2.94 7.71 15.45
C LEU A 85 3.71 6.48 14.98
N ASN A 86 2.97 5.40 14.69
CA ASN A 86 3.48 4.16 14.15
C ASN A 86 2.62 3.68 12.97
N GLY A 87 3.11 2.76 12.16
CA GLY A 87 2.46 2.16 11.00
C GLY A 87 3.47 1.81 9.92
N VAL A 88 3.21 0.74 9.17
CA VAL A 88 4.19 0.22 8.19
C VAL A 88 4.51 1.29 7.14
N VAL A 89 3.50 1.83 6.45
CA VAL A 89 3.69 2.87 5.42
C VAL A 89 4.23 4.16 6.02
N TYR A 90 3.73 4.57 7.19
CA TYR A 90 4.24 5.76 7.87
C TYR A 90 5.74 5.67 8.15
N ASN A 91 6.20 4.57 8.71
CA ASN A 91 7.60 4.36 9.05
C ASN A 91 8.47 4.20 7.80
N GLU A 92 7.99 3.49 6.77
CA GLU A 92 8.67 3.36 5.48
C GLU A 92 8.92 4.73 4.85
N MET A 93 7.90 5.56 4.75
CA MET A 93 8.02 6.90 4.16
C MET A 93 8.85 7.85 5.01
N LYS A 94 8.78 7.74 6.34
CA LYS A 94 9.67 8.47 7.25
C LYS A 94 11.14 8.11 7.00
N GLY A 95 11.43 6.82 6.80
CA GLY A 95 12.76 6.32 6.44
C GLY A 95 13.21 6.79 5.05
N ALA A 96 12.38 6.64 4.04
CA ALA A 96 12.69 7.04 2.66
C ALA A 96 13.01 8.54 2.53
N LEU A 97 12.27 9.40 3.23
CA LEU A 97 12.47 10.85 3.21
C LEU A 97 13.51 11.36 4.21
N SER A 98 14.22 10.48 4.92
CA SER A 98 15.38 10.85 5.72
C SER A 98 16.65 11.09 4.89
N ASP A 99 16.70 10.58 3.64
CA ASP A 99 17.82 10.82 2.72
C ASP A 99 17.64 12.14 1.95
N ALA A 100 18.67 12.97 1.95
CA ALA A 100 18.66 14.27 1.28
C ALA A 100 18.48 14.19 -0.25
N ASN A 101 18.95 13.11 -0.90
CA ASN A 101 18.78 12.92 -2.33
C ASN A 101 17.32 12.56 -2.68
N SER A 102 16.66 11.79 -1.84
CA SER A 102 15.23 11.48 -1.99
C SER A 102 14.38 12.74 -1.91
N VAL A 103 14.63 13.59 -0.91
CA VAL A 103 13.95 14.90 -0.78
C VAL A 103 14.23 15.79 -1.98
N LEU A 104 15.48 15.87 -2.44
CA LEU A 104 15.84 16.65 -3.63
C LEU A 104 15.13 16.13 -4.88
N TYR A 105 15.03 14.82 -5.05
CA TYR A 105 14.34 14.20 -6.18
C TYR A 105 12.83 14.53 -6.16
N ASP A 106 12.18 14.45 -5.02
CA ASP A 106 10.76 14.78 -4.88
C ASP A 106 10.48 16.26 -5.19
N GLU A 107 11.30 17.18 -4.68
CA GLU A 107 11.20 18.61 -4.99
C GLU A 107 11.44 18.89 -6.47
N LEU A 108 12.38 18.19 -7.10
CA LEU A 108 12.63 18.28 -8.54
C LEU A 108 11.43 17.78 -9.35
N GLN A 109 10.85 16.64 -8.98
CA GLN A 109 9.65 16.09 -9.62
C GLN A 109 8.47 17.07 -9.51
N ALA A 110 8.23 17.60 -8.32
CA ALA A 110 7.18 18.58 -8.09
C ALA A 110 7.37 19.87 -8.92
N ALA A 111 8.61 20.32 -9.10
CA ALA A 111 8.93 21.49 -9.91
C ALA A 111 8.79 21.24 -11.42
N LEU A 112 9.17 20.04 -11.89
CA LEU A 112 9.11 19.68 -13.31
C LEU A 112 7.69 19.30 -13.78
N PHE A 113 6.87 18.73 -12.90
CA PHE A 113 5.56 18.20 -13.24
C PHE A 113 4.43 18.76 -12.36
N PRO A 114 4.32 20.10 -12.19
CA PRO A 114 3.44 20.72 -11.19
C PRO A 114 1.95 20.43 -11.37
N ASP A 115 1.54 20.11 -12.61
CA ASP A 115 0.12 19.93 -12.99
C ASP A 115 -0.27 18.45 -13.18
N THR A 116 0.55 17.50 -12.73
CA THR A 116 0.32 16.07 -12.91
C THR A 116 0.45 15.31 -11.60
N ALA A 117 0.04 14.02 -11.59
CA ALA A 117 0.23 13.11 -10.46
C ALA A 117 1.72 12.91 -10.11
N TYR A 118 2.61 13.09 -11.06
CA TYR A 118 4.06 12.95 -10.88
C TYR A 118 4.70 13.97 -9.94
N ARG A 119 3.96 15.01 -9.54
CA ARG A 119 4.40 15.96 -8.53
C ARG A 119 4.40 15.40 -7.11
N PHE A 120 3.68 14.31 -6.87
CA PHE A 120 3.49 13.74 -5.54
C PHE A 120 4.31 12.45 -5.38
N GLU A 121 4.86 12.26 -4.17
CA GLU A 121 5.45 10.99 -3.78
C GLU A 121 4.35 9.92 -3.67
N SER A 122 4.54 8.78 -4.37
CA SER A 122 3.52 7.73 -4.48
C SER A 122 3.18 7.05 -3.15
N GLY A 123 4.15 6.94 -2.25
CA GLY A 123 3.97 6.38 -0.92
C GLY A 123 3.34 7.35 0.08
N GLY A 124 3.19 8.62 -0.32
CA GLY A 124 2.73 9.70 0.55
C GLY A 124 3.87 10.34 1.35
N THR A 125 3.53 11.33 2.15
CA THR A 125 4.51 12.01 3.02
C THR A 125 4.18 11.78 4.49
N PRO A 126 5.18 11.64 5.38
CA PRO A 126 4.95 11.46 6.81
C PRO A 126 4.13 12.56 7.46
N ARG A 127 4.10 13.75 6.83
CA ARG A 127 3.29 14.87 7.32
C ARG A 127 1.80 14.74 6.99
N ALA A 128 1.48 14.11 5.86
CA ALA A 128 0.10 13.98 5.37
C ALA A 128 -0.54 12.62 5.73
N ILE A 129 0.26 11.57 5.90
CA ILE A 129 -0.24 10.22 6.21
C ILE A 129 -1.12 10.22 7.46
N PRO A 130 -0.80 10.91 8.59
CA PRO A 130 -1.65 10.93 9.78
C PRO A 130 -2.97 11.70 9.62
N ASP A 131 -3.15 12.44 8.55
CA ASP A 131 -4.41 13.12 8.23
C ASP A 131 -5.40 12.21 7.47
N LEU A 132 -4.93 11.04 6.99
CA LEU A 132 -5.77 10.09 6.27
C LEU A 132 -6.70 9.34 7.22
N THR A 133 -7.97 9.27 6.83
CA THR A 133 -8.98 8.52 7.58
C THR A 133 -9.26 7.16 6.94
N TYR A 134 -9.81 6.25 7.74
CA TYR A 134 -10.24 4.94 7.24
C TYR A 134 -11.30 5.06 6.14
N GLU A 135 -12.21 6.03 6.24
CA GLU A 135 -13.25 6.29 5.26
C GLU A 135 -12.64 6.73 3.92
N GLN A 136 -11.64 7.63 3.94
CA GLN A 136 -10.91 8.04 2.74
C GLN A 136 -10.18 6.85 2.10
N PHE A 137 -9.52 6.02 2.91
CA PHE A 137 -8.86 4.81 2.44
C PHE A 137 -9.82 3.85 1.71
N LEU A 138 -11.01 3.60 2.28
CA LEU A 138 -12.02 2.78 1.62
C LEU A 138 -12.57 3.42 0.33
N GLU A 139 -12.74 4.73 0.33
CA GLU A 139 -13.24 5.46 -0.83
C GLU A 139 -12.23 5.43 -2.00
N GLU A 140 -10.93 5.55 -1.72
CA GLU A 140 -9.89 5.41 -2.74
C GLU A 140 -9.90 4.02 -3.39
N HIS A 141 -10.11 2.97 -2.59
CA HIS A 141 -10.26 1.63 -3.14
C HIS A 141 -11.51 1.54 -4.04
N ARG A 142 -12.68 1.96 -3.58
CA ARG A 142 -13.92 1.93 -4.38
C ARG A 142 -13.81 2.71 -5.67
N ARG A 143 -13.11 3.82 -5.64
CA ARG A 143 -12.96 4.73 -6.77
C ARG A 143 -12.05 4.18 -7.86
N HIS A 144 -10.95 3.56 -7.46
CA HIS A 144 -9.87 3.21 -8.38
C HIS A 144 -9.78 1.72 -8.72
N TYR A 145 -10.23 0.82 -7.83
CA TYR A 145 -10.17 -0.63 -8.03
C TYR A 145 -11.43 -1.16 -8.70
N ARG A 146 -11.61 -0.79 -9.95
CA ARG A 146 -12.77 -1.13 -10.79
C ARG A 146 -12.30 -1.80 -12.07
N LEU A 147 -13.15 -2.67 -12.64
CA LEU A 147 -12.85 -3.38 -13.90
C LEU A 147 -12.65 -2.41 -15.07
N ASP A 148 -13.43 -1.33 -15.13
CA ASP A 148 -13.32 -0.30 -16.16
C ASP A 148 -12.11 0.62 -16.01
N ASN A 149 -11.36 0.50 -14.91
CA ASN A 149 -10.11 1.21 -14.60
C ASN A 149 -8.93 0.26 -14.42
N SER A 150 -8.96 -0.93 -15.02
CA SER A 150 -7.93 -1.94 -14.83
C SER A 150 -7.46 -2.56 -16.14
N TYR A 151 -6.24 -3.10 -16.11
CA TYR A 151 -5.66 -3.92 -17.16
C TYR A 151 -5.17 -5.22 -16.54
N LEU A 152 -5.62 -6.35 -17.12
CA LEU A 152 -5.12 -7.67 -16.81
C LEU A 152 -4.21 -8.15 -17.94
N THR A 153 -2.94 -8.39 -17.64
CA THR A 153 -1.95 -8.84 -18.62
C THR A 153 -1.54 -10.27 -18.32
N LEU A 154 -1.72 -11.15 -19.30
CA LEU A 154 -1.25 -12.54 -19.28
C LEU A 154 -0.09 -12.67 -20.26
N TYR A 155 1.02 -13.27 -19.80
CA TYR A 155 2.21 -13.46 -20.64
C TYR A 155 2.91 -14.77 -20.29
N GLY A 156 3.24 -15.56 -21.30
CA GLY A 156 3.97 -16.83 -21.17
C GLY A 156 3.38 -17.97 -21.98
N ASP A 157 3.94 -19.15 -21.78
CA ASP A 157 3.42 -20.41 -22.31
C ASP A 157 2.39 -20.96 -21.32
N LEU A 158 1.11 -20.64 -21.55
CA LEU A 158 0.00 -20.97 -20.64
C LEU A 158 -1.24 -21.39 -21.44
N ASP A 159 -2.13 -22.16 -20.82
CA ASP A 159 -3.48 -22.41 -21.34
C ASP A 159 -4.31 -21.12 -21.23
N LEU A 160 -4.24 -20.32 -22.30
CA LEU A 160 -4.91 -19.02 -22.33
C LEU A 160 -6.43 -19.15 -22.25
N ASP A 161 -7.03 -20.11 -22.94
CA ASP A 161 -8.48 -20.31 -22.96
C ASP A 161 -8.99 -20.73 -21.57
N GLY A 162 -8.32 -21.66 -20.93
CA GLY A 162 -8.62 -22.08 -19.55
C GLY A 162 -8.44 -20.95 -18.53
N MET A 163 -7.38 -20.16 -18.65
CA MET A 163 -7.15 -19.01 -17.78
C MET A 163 -8.22 -17.93 -17.97
N LEU A 164 -8.58 -17.59 -19.20
CA LEU A 164 -9.63 -16.62 -19.49
C LEU A 164 -11.01 -17.08 -18.99
N ALA A 165 -11.34 -18.37 -19.14
CA ALA A 165 -12.58 -18.93 -18.60
C ALA A 165 -12.61 -18.81 -17.06
N PHE A 166 -11.54 -19.21 -16.38
CA PHE A 166 -11.40 -19.08 -14.93
C PHE A 166 -11.57 -17.64 -14.45
N LEU A 167 -10.87 -16.71 -15.07
CA LEU A 167 -10.92 -15.29 -14.72
C LEU A 167 -12.33 -14.72 -14.91
N ASN A 168 -12.97 -15.05 -16.05
CA ASN A 168 -14.31 -14.56 -16.33
C ASN A 168 -15.35 -15.10 -15.36
N GLU A 169 -15.36 -16.41 -15.12
CA GLU A 169 -16.38 -17.03 -14.27
C GLU A 169 -16.25 -16.64 -12.81
N ARG A 170 -15.01 -16.51 -12.33
CA ARG A 170 -14.77 -16.32 -10.90
C ARG A 170 -14.72 -14.86 -10.48
N TYR A 171 -14.22 -13.96 -11.33
CA TYR A 171 -13.96 -12.58 -10.97
C TYR A 171 -14.64 -11.55 -11.86
N LEU A 172 -14.49 -11.65 -13.20
CA LEU A 172 -14.89 -10.55 -14.05
C LEU A 172 -16.41 -10.41 -14.16
N SER A 173 -17.14 -11.52 -14.39
CA SER A 173 -18.60 -11.48 -14.48
C SER A 173 -19.25 -11.11 -13.15
N PRO A 174 -18.90 -11.71 -11.99
CA PRO A 174 -19.48 -11.32 -10.70
C PRO A 174 -19.23 -9.85 -10.33
N VAL A 175 -17.99 -9.37 -10.50
CA VAL A 175 -17.64 -7.98 -10.16
C VAL A 175 -18.30 -6.99 -11.11
N ALA A 176 -18.47 -7.32 -12.39
CA ALA A 176 -19.18 -6.47 -13.34
C ALA A 176 -20.67 -6.29 -13.01
N ASP A 177 -21.28 -7.29 -12.37
CA ASP A 177 -22.68 -7.22 -11.92
C ASP A 177 -22.84 -6.36 -10.64
N GLU A 178 -21.74 -6.16 -9.87
CA GLU A 178 -21.73 -5.37 -8.63
C GLU A 178 -21.35 -3.89 -8.83
N GLN A 179 -20.68 -3.56 -9.92
CA GLN A 179 -20.19 -2.20 -10.25
C GLN A 179 -21.15 -1.45 -11.19
#